data_6aaaa05f18a312833e48314f05ca0cb4
#
_entry.id   6aaaa05f18a312833e48314f05ca0cb4
#
_cell.length_a   1.000
_cell.length_b   1.000
_cell.length_c   1.000
_cell.angle_alpha   90.00
_cell.angle_beta   90.00
_cell.angle_gamma   90.00
#
_symmetry.space_group_name_H-M   'P 1'
#
loop_
_entity.id
_entity.type
_entity.pdbx_description
1 polymer ?
#
loop_
_entity_poly.entity_id
_entity_poly.type
_entity_poly.pdbx_seq_one_letter_code
_entity_poly.pdbx_strand_id
1 'polypeptide(L)'
;MKTPKQIAIADQEIDLEKAIAAALEKILAPVAEAICEMERIRRKEYLTEREAALLFSLSAATLKTQRNRGGGPQYLKIGNRILYPKTALSIYLNRPMQG
;
A
#
# COMPACT_ATOMS: atom_id res chain seq x y z
N MET A 1 -48.58 -24.50 -11.74
CA MET A 1 -48.14 -23.24 -12.31
C MET A 1 -47.38 -22.47 -11.23
N LYS A 2 -46.21 -22.01 -11.55
CA LYS A 2 -45.45 -21.21 -10.61
C LYS A 2 -46.12 -19.85 -10.44
N THR A 3 -46.22 -19.42 -9.23
CA THR A 3 -46.74 -18.11 -8.95
C THR A 3 -45.65 -17.05 -9.20
N PRO A 4 -46.03 -15.83 -9.56
CA PRO A 4 -45.03 -14.76 -9.67
C PRO A 4 -44.24 -14.56 -8.39
N LYS A 5 -44.85 -14.86 -7.26
CA LYS A 5 -44.19 -14.72 -5.97
C LYS A 5 -43.01 -15.67 -5.81
N GLN A 6 -43.16 -16.90 -6.28
CA GLN A 6 -42.04 -17.86 -6.25
C GLN A 6 -40.90 -17.43 -7.16
N ILE A 7 -41.23 -16.90 -8.32
CA ILE A 7 -40.22 -16.37 -9.24
C ILE A 7 -39.48 -15.20 -8.59
N ALA A 8 -40.22 -14.33 -7.94
CA ALA A 8 -39.62 -13.17 -7.26
C ALA A 8 -38.67 -13.60 -6.13
N ILE A 9 -39.05 -14.65 -5.38
CA ILE A 9 -38.19 -15.15 -4.31
C ILE A 9 -36.89 -15.69 -4.88
N ALA A 10 -36.95 -16.46 -5.97
CA ALA A 10 -35.77 -17.00 -6.61
C ALA A 10 -34.88 -15.88 -7.15
N ASP A 11 -35.46 -14.86 -7.75
CA ASP A 11 -34.73 -13.70 -8.21
C ASP A 11 -34.07 -12.96 -7.07
N GLN A 12 -34.76 -12.83 -5.93
CA GLN A 12 -34.21 -12.20 -4.77
C GLN A 12 -33.02 -12.95 -4.20
N GLU A 13 -33.07 -14.28 -4.21
CA GLU A 13 -31.96 -15.09 -3.75
C GLU A 13 -30.73 -14.90 -4.65
N ILE A 14 -30.94 -14.88 -5.96
CA ILE A 14 -29.85 -14.64 -6.91
C ILE A 14 -29.30 -13.23 -6.74
N ASP A 15 -30.19 -12.26 -6.57
CA ASP A 15 -29.77 -10.87 -6.36
C ASP A 15 -29.01 -10.72 -5.07
N LEU A 16 -29.43 -11.44 -4.01
CA LEU A 16 -28.74 -11.40 -2.73
C LEU A 16 -27.30 -11.95 -2.86
N GLU A 17 -27.14 -13.06 -3.53
CA GLU A 17 -25.81 -13.64 -3.76
C GLU A 17 -24.93 -12.67 -4.54
N LYS A 18 -25.48 -12.07 -5.59
CA LYS A 18 -24.74 -11.06 -6.36
C LYS A 18 -24.43 -9.85 -5.52
N ALA A 19 -25.36 -9.42 -4.68
CA ALA A 19 -25.15 -8.28 -3.82
C ALA A 19 -24.04 -8.56 -2.80
N ILE A 20 -24.04 -9.76 -2.23
CA ILE A 20 -22.99 -10.17 -1.28
C ILE A 20 -21.64 -10.22 -2.00
N ALA A 21 -21.60 -10.84 -3.18
CA ALA A 21 -20.37 -10.92 -3.95
C ALA A 21 -19.84 -9.53 -4.31
N ALA A 22 -20.73 -8.63 -4.74
CA ALA A 22 -20.35 -7.27 -5.07
C ALA A 22 -19.85 -6.51 -3.84
N ALA A 23 -20.49 -6.72 -2.70
CA ALA A 23 -20.05 -6.09 -1.45
C ALA A 23 -18.68 -6.59 -1.03
N LEU A 24 -18.45 -7.91 -1.15
CA LEU A 24 -17.16 -8.50 -0.84
C LEU A 24 -16.07 -7.96 -1.77
N GLU A 25 -16.37 -7.83 -3.06
CA GLU A 25 -15.43 -7.24 -4.00
C GLU A 25 -15.07 -5.81 -3.62
N LYS A 26 -16.04 -5.01 -3.22
CA LYS A 26 -15.79 -3.64 -2.80
C LYS A 26 -14.91 -3.57 -1.57
N ILE A 27 -15.01 -4.53 -0.68
CA ILE A 27 -14.19 -4.60 0.52
C ILE A 27 -12.81 -5.17 0.20
N LEU A 28 -12.76 -6.23 -0.61
CA LEU A 28 -11.53 -6.96 -0.87
C LEU A 28 -10.66 -6.32 -1.94
N ALA A 29 -11.26 -5.68 -2.95
CA ALA A 29 -10.48 -5.10 -4.05
C ALA A 29 -9.47 -4.05 -3.56
N PRO A 30 -9.83 -3.08 -2.70
CA PRO A 30 -8.83 -2.15 -2.20
C PRO A 30 -7.74 -2.81 -1.39
N VAL A 31 -8.08 -3.85 -0.63
CA VAL A 31 -7.09 -4.61 0.14
C VAL A 31 -6.15 -5.36 -0.80
N ALA A 32 -6.70 -6.02 -1.81
CA ALA A 32 -5.90 -6.74 -2.79
C ALA A 32 -4.97 -5.80 -3.55
N GLU A 33 -5.47 -4.62 -3.94
CA GLU A 33 -4.65 -3.61 -4.60
C GLU A 33 -3.52 -3.12 -3.70
N ALA A 34 -3.81 -2.90 -2.43
CA ALA A 34 -2.81 -2.47 -1.47
C ALA A 34 -1.73 -3.54 -1.29
N ILE A 35 -2.13 -4.79 -1.21
CA ILE A 35 -1.18 -5.91 -1.10
C ILE A 35 -0.31 -6.00 -2.35
N CYS A 36 -0.90 -5.88 -3.53
CA CYS A 36 -0.16 -5.90 -4.79
C CYS A 36 0.83 -4.74 -4.87
N GLU A 37 0.42 -3.55 -4.45
CA GLU A 37 1.30 -2.40 -4.44
C GLU A 37 2.46 -2.61 -3.46
N MET A 38 2.20 -3.12 -2.27
CA MET A 38 3.23 -3.40 -1.28
C MET A 38 4.22 -4.45 -1.79
N GLU A 39 3.73 -5.48 -2.46
CA GLU A 39 4.60 -6.50 -3.04
C GLU A 39 5.48 -5.91 -4.13
N ARG A 40 4.93 -5.01 -4.94
CA ARG A 40 5.69 -4.33 -5.98
C ARG A 40 6.77 -3.46 -5.37
N ILE A 41 6.44 -2.70 -4.34
CA ILE A 41 7.38 -1.85 -3.64
C ILE A 41 8.47 -2.69 -2.97
N ARG A 42 8.08 -3.80 -2.37
CA ARG A 42 9.02 -4.69 -1.67
C ARG A 42 10.09 -5.25 -2.59
N ARG A 43 9.77 -5.41 -3.87
CA ARG A 43 10.72 -5.94 -4.88
C ARG A 43 11.68 -4.89 -5.41
N LYS A 44 11.40 -3.61 -5.21
CA LYS A 44 12.25 -2.54 -5.68
C LYS A 44 13.47 -2.40 -4.80
N GLU A 45 14.60 -2.08 -5.40
CA GLU A 45 15.82 -1.77 -4.66
C GLU A 45 15.91 -0.29 -4.31
N TYR A 46 15.27 0.56 -5.10
CA TYR A 46 15.29 2.00 -4.92
C TYR A 46 13.87 2.48 -4.75
N LEU A 47 13.61 3.22 -3.68
CA LEU A 47 12.28 3.64 -3.28
C LEU A 47 12.17 5.15 -3.29
N THR A 48 11.00 5.65 -3.70
CA THR A 48 10.68 7.07 -3.49
C THR A 48 10.43 7.31 -2.00
N GLU A 49 10.34 8.59 -1.61
CA GLU A 49 10.03 8.92 -0.21
C GLU A 49 8.72 8.28 0.22
N ARG A 50 7.71 8.34 -0.64
CA ARG A 50 6.40 7.76 -0.34
C ARG A 50 6.50 6.24 -0.17
N GLU A 51 7.21 5.58 -1.08
CA GLU A 51 7.39 4.13 -1.02
C GLU A 51 8.18 3.71 0.22
N ALA A 52 9.24 4.45 0.52
CA ALA A 52 10.05 4.19 1.71
C ALA A 52 9.21 4.35 2.98
N ALA A 53 8.39 5.39 3.03
CA ALA A 53 7.52 5.62 4.18
C ALA A 53 6.53 4.48 4.36
N LEU A 54 5.95 3.98 3.26
CA LEU A 54 5.01 2.86 3.32
C LEU A 54 5.68 1.56 3.75
N LEU A 55 6.81 1.23 3.12
CA LEU A 55 7.45 -0.06 3.36
C LEU A 55 8.06 -0.15 4.75
N PHE A 56 8.65 0.93 5.24
CA PHE A 56 9.34 0.94 6.53
C PHE A 56 8.53 1.62 7.63
N SER A 57 7.27 1.96 7.35
CA SER A 57 6.38 2.62 8.32
C SER A 57 6.97 3.92 8.86
N LEU A 58 7.55 4.70 7.98
CA LEU A 58 8.14 5.99 8.33
C LEU A 58 7.26 7.12 7.82
N SER A 59 7.49 8.32 8.34
CA SER A 59 6.81 9.50 7.84
C SER A 59 7.59 10.07 6.65
N ALA A 60 6.90 10.25 5.52
CA ALA A 60 7.52 10.86 4.35
C ALA A 60 7.97 12.29 4.65
N ALA A 61 7.18 13.02 5.44
CA ALA A 61 7.54 14.38 5.84
C ALA A 61 8.81 14.39 6.68
N THR A 62 8.96 13.42 7.58
CA THR A 62 10.16 13.29 8.40
C THR A 62 11.38 12.99 7.54
N LEU A 63 11.25 12.08 6.58
CA LEU A 63 12.34 11.77 5.66
C LEU A 63 12.77 13.00 4.89
N LYS A 64 11.83 13.76 4.39
CA LYS A 64 12.11 14.98 3.65
C LYS A 64 12.81 16.02 4.54
N THR A 65 12.33 16.20 5.76
CA THR A 65 12.90 17.15 6.69
C THR A 65 14.34 16.78 7.04
N GLN A 66 14.59 15.51 7.33
CA GLN A 66 15.94 15.05 7.66
C GLN A 66 16.87 15.17 6.47
N ARG A 67 16.38 14.87 5.27
CA ARG A 67 17.17 15.01 4.05
C ARG A 67 17.59 16.46 3.86
N ASN A 68 16.67 17.39 4.07
CA ASN A 68 16.95 18.81 3.91
C ASN A 68 17.93 19.33 4.94
N ARG A 69 18.00 18.68 6.10
CA ARG A 69 18.95 19.05 7.16
C ARG A 69 20.28 18.34 7.03
N GLY A 70 20.44 17.50 6.02
CA GLY A 70 21.67 16.77 5.81
C GLY A 70 21.78 15.49 6.61
N GLY A 71 20.70 15.09 7.29
CA GLY A 71 20.67 13.82 8.03
C GLY A 71 19.79 12.80 7.35
N GLY A 72 19.48 11.73 8.08
CA GLY A 72 18.61 10.68 7.59
C GLY A 72 19.35 9.64 6.75
N PRO A 73 18.59 8.74 6.09
CA PRO A 73 19.20 7.72 5.26
C PRO A 73 19.86 8.31 4.03
N GLN A 74 20.85 7.60 3.51
CA GLN A 74 21.47 8.01 2.26
C GLN A 74 20.43 7.94 1.14
N TYR A 75 20.55 8.85 0.19
CA TYR A 75 19.63 8.91 -0.93
C TYR A 75 20.37 9.25 -2.20
N LEU A 76 19.71 9.02 -3.33
CA LEU A 76 20.21 9.39 -4.65
C LEU A 76 19.28 10.44 -5.22
N LYS A 77 19.86 11.45 -5.83
CA LYS A 77 19.08 12.46 -6.55
C LYS A 77 19.33 12.31 -8.03
N ILE A 78 18.30 11.96 -8.78
CA ILE A 78 18.37 11.78 -10.22
C ILE A 78 17.39 12.78 -10.84
N GLY A 79 17.93 13.85 -11.42
CA GLY A 79 17.08 14.94 -11.88
C GLY A 79 16.33 15.54 -10.71
N ASN A 80 15.00 15.54 -10.79
CA ASN A 80 14.16 16.03 -9.70
C ASN A 80 13.64 14.92 -8.79
N ARG A 81 14.12 13.69 -8.99
CA ARG A 81 13.63 12.55 -8.23
C ARG A 81 14.61 12.20 -7.12
N ILE A 82 14.06 11.91 -5.97
CA ILE A 82 14.82 11.42 -4.81
C ILE A 82 14.49 9.94 -4.66
N LEU A 83 15.53 9.12 -4.60
CA LEU A 83 15.38 7.68 -4.42
C LEU A 83 16.21 7.23 -3.24
N TYR A 84 15.64 6.38 -2.42
CA TYR A 84 16.32 5.81 -1.27
C TYR A 84 16.65 4.35 -1.57
N PRO A 85 17.94 3.97 -1.55
CA PRO A 85 18.28 2.55 -1.64
C PRO A 85 17.71 1.82 -0.44
N LYS A 86 17.11 0.66 -0.67
CA LYS A 86 16.52 -0.13 0.40
C LYS A 86 17.56 -0.49 1.47
N THR A 87 18.78 -0.79 1.03
CA THR A 87 19.87 -1.10 1.93
C THR A 87 20.21 0.07 2.83
N ALA A 88 20.18 1.29 2.28
CA ALA A 88 20.46 2.49 3.08
C ALA A 88 19.38 2.71 4.15
N LEU A 89 18.12 2.45 3.81
CA LEU A 89 17.03 2.55 4.77
C LEU A 89 17.20 1.52 5.89
N SER A 90 17.55 0.30 5.54
CA SER A 90 17.78 -0.76 6.52
C SER A 90 18.94 -0.42 7.46
N ILE A 91 20.03 0.09 6.91
CA ILE A 91 21.18 0.50 7.72
C ILE A 91 20.79 1.64 8.66
N TYR A 92 20.08 2.61 8.15
CA TYR A 92 19.65 3.75 8.95
C TYR A 92 18.76 3.33 10.12
N LEU A 93 17.82 2.43 9.89
CA LEU A 93 16.89 1.97 10.92
C LEU A 93 17.56 1.04 11.93
N ASN A 94 18.59 0.33 11.51
CA ASN A 94 19.31 -0.61 12.38
C ASN A 94 20.50 0.02 13.07
N ARG A 95 20.73 1.32 12.87
CA ARG A 95 21.84 1.98 13.57
C ARG A 95 21.60 1.95 15.07
N PRO A 96 22.67 1.92 15.88
CA PRO A 96 22.50 1.94 17.33
C PRO A 96 21.78 3.20 17.77
N MET A 97 20.89 3.04 18.74
CA MET A 97 20.25 4.21 19.35
C MET A 97 21.31 4.96 20.14
N GLN A 98 21.46 6.21 19.80
CA GLN A 98 22.30 7.10 20.58
C GLN A 98 21.43 7.78 21.59
N GLY A 99 21.63 7.41 22.78
CA GLY A 99 20.82 7.85 23.90
C GLY A 99 20.85 9.32 24.16
#